data_c2f8717c4d978b3d0726c04881ea6c3b
#
_entry.id   c2f8717c4d978b3d0726c04881ea6c3b
#
_cell.length_a   1.000
_cell.length_b   1.000
_cell.length_c   1.000
_cell.angle_alpha   90.00
_cell.angle_beta   90.00
_cell.angle_gamma   90.00
#
_symmetry.space_group_name_H-M   'P 1'
#
loop_
_entity.id
_entity.type
_entity.pdbx_description
1 polymer ?
#
loop_
_entity_poly.entity_id
_entity_poly.type
_entity_poly.pdbx_seq_one_letter_code
_entity_poly.pdbx_strand_id
1 'polypeptide(L)'
;KLNQDSSRDNVELLGKQKIDFVVLDEIHFSKVTGTDESKSKRRLVLEFLLTLARKKNPELKVLGLSATPVVNNLQEGRSLLELMSGKMYDDVSTRPTVPNAVTLYEKFTINSIRYKPNYDISVIKNEVDVDSERPTGTSLKELNSRPLAIEQYLTDARIPEIIKRIDGPTIIYSEYVGSSIKNKPTIIETIENALKEKGYSYGFYTGDDHTGLQRFLDKEFQVLVASRPISTGIDGLQSVCTNLIFNTLPWTHALYQQILGRIVRTGQGKKTVNIHHIKASIGGYAYDEMKLNRLKFKRTLADCAVDGLLPEKNLISAAQASKEAIRWLERLERGEISCITRRDLNRILLPVEIKQRQTQYGDFTKQKQKINSEDSSATN
;
A
#
# COMPACT_ATOMS: atom_id res chain seq x y z
N LYS A 1 16.57 -7.23 16.42
CA LYS A 1 15.37 -8.07 16.14
C LYS A 1 14.56 -8.20 17.44
N LEU A 2 13.51 -7.39 17.61
CA LEU A 2 12.72 -7.29 18.85
C LEU A 2 11.67 -8.41 19.02
N ASN A 3 11.76 -9.50 18.27
CA ASN A 3 10.74 -10.56 18.24
C ASN A 3 11.17 -11.89 18.90
N GLN A 4 12.33 -11.94 19.54
CA GLN A 4 12.85 -13.15 20.20
C GLN A 4 12.74 -12.99 21.73
N ASP A 5 12.53 -14.08 22.45
CA ASP A 5 12.39 -14.04 23.91
C ASP A 5 13.62 -13.43 24.61
N SER A 6 14.83 -13.63 24.07
CA SER A 6 16.06 -12.94 24.48
C SER A 6 16.03 -11.41 24.30
N SER A 7 15.08 -10.88 23.54
CA SER A 7 14.95 -9.42 23.34
C SER A 7 14.33 -8.72 24.54
N ARG A 8 13.56 -9.41 25.38
CA ARG A 8 12.89 -8.81 26.54
C ARG A 8 13.90 -8.34 27.58
N ASP A 9 14.88 -9.16 27.89
CA ASP A 9 15.91 -8.85 28.87
C ASP A 9 16.79 -7.68 28.38
N ASN A 10 17.17 -7.69 27.11
CA ASN A 10 17.91 -6.59 26.50
C ASN A 10 17.13 -5.27 26.50
N VAL A 11 15.83 -5.32 26.20
CA VAL A 11 14.96 -4.14 26.24
C VAL A 11 14.78 -3.61 27.65
N GLU A 12 14.69 -4.48 28.65
CA GLU A 12 14.62 -4.10 30.05
C GLU A 12 15.92 -3.45 30.53
N LEU A 13 17.09 -3.99 30.12
CA LEU A 13 18.39 -3.40 30.41
C LEU A 13 18.52 -2.00 29.77
N LEU A 14 18.12 -1.86 28.49
CA LEU A 14 18.12 -0.57 27.82
C LEU A 14 17.18 0.44 28.52
N GLY A 15 15.97 0.00 28.89
CA GLY A 15 15.00 0.87 29.57
C GLY A 15 15.43 1.35 30.95
N LYS A 16 16.40 0.68 31.59
CA LYS A 16 17.01 1.10 32.86
C LYS A 16 18.11 2.16 32.68
N GLN A 17 18.61 2.37 31.45
CA GLN A 17 19.58 3.42 31.15
C GLN A 17 18.90 4.79 31.03
N LYS A 18 19.67 5.87 31.28
CA LYS A 18 19.21 7.21 30.94
C LYS A 18 19.37 7.42 29.44
N ILE A 19 18.27 7.33 28.71
CA ILE A 19 18.22 7.54 27.27
C ILE A 19 17.67 8.95 27.01
N ASP A 20 18.39 9.76 26.27
CA ASP A 20 17.98 11.14 25.96
C ASP A 20 17.25 11.23 24.63
N PHE A 21 17.56 10.33 23.68
CA PHE A 21 16.98 10.34 22.35
C PHE A 21 16.79 8.94 21.79
N VAL A 22 15.64 8.67 21.20
CA VAL A 22 15.32 7.42 20.50
C VAL A 22 14.87 7.70 19.08
N VAL A 23 15.49 7.06 18.10
CA VAL A 23 15.06 7.07 16.71
C VAL A 23 14.46 5.72 16.35
N LEU A 24 13.25 5.72 15.81
CA LEU A 24 12.54 4.52 15.36
C LEU A 24 12.33 4.62 13.84
N ASP A 25 13.14 3.91 13.08
CA ASP A 25 12.98 3.84 11.63
C ASP A 25 11.85 2.88 11.25
N GLU A 26 11.15 3.20 10.15
CA GLU A 26 9.98 2.46 9.65
C GLU A 26 8.94 2.21 10.74
N ILE A 27 8.65 3.26 11.52
CA ILE A 27 7.75 3.17 12.71
C ILE A 27 6.36 2.61 12.35
N HIS A 28 5.93 2.71 11.10
CA HIS A 28 4.65 2.18 10.63
C HIS A 28 4.50 0.67 10.83
N PHE A 29 5.58 -0.09 11.01
CA PHE A 29 5.51 -1.50 11.40
C PHE A 29 5.06 -1.72 12.86
N SER A 30 5.00 -0.66 13.65
CA SER A 30 4.58 -0.70 15.06
C SER A 30 3.21 -0.05 15.28
N LYS A 31 2.47 0.24 14.22
CA LYS A 31 1.11 0.78 14.27
C LYS A 31 0.10 -0.26 14.80
N VAL A 32 -0.99 0.24 15.37
CA VAL A 32 -2.14 -0.58 15.78
C VAL A 32 -3.24 -0.40 14.74
N THR A 33 -3.78 -1.49 14.24
CA THR A 33 -4.81 -1.48 13.18
C THR A 33 -6.23 -1.73 13.69
N GLY A 34 -6.37 -2.21 14.90
CA GLY A 34 -7.64 -2.57 15.53
C GLY A 34 -7.67 -2.25 17.02
N THR A 35 -8.30 -3.10 17.82
CA THR A 35 -8.37 -3.00 19.29
C THR A 35 -7.01 -3.28 19.93
N ASP A 36 -6.87 -2.98 21.23
CA ASP A 36 -5.63 -3.21 21.98
C ASP A 36 -5.16 -4.67 21.96
N GLU A 37 -6.07 -5.62 21.86
CA GLU A 37 -5.76 -7.05 21.73
C GLU A 37 -5.06 -7.40 20.42
N SER A 38 -5.13 -6.52 19.39
CA SER A 38 -4.50 -6.70 18.08
C SER A 38 -3.08 -6.15 17.99
N LYS A 39 -2.48 -5.71 19.09
CA LYS A 39 -1.11 -5.17 19.11
C LYS A 39 -0.09 -6.23 18.71
N SER A 40 0.81 -5.89 17.78
CA SER A 40 1.93 -6.75 17.41
C SER A 40 2.94 -6.86 18.57
N LYS A 41 3.66 -8.00 18.65
CA LYS A 41 4.77 -8.17 19.60
C LYS A 41 5.77 -7.01 19.56
N ARG A 42 6.08 -6.52 18.35
CA ARG A 42 6.95 -5.34 18.15
C ARG A 42 6.38 -4.10 18.83
N ARG A 43 5.09 -3.85 18.70
CA ARG A 43 4.42 -2.71 19.31
C ARG A 43 4.50 -2.80 20.85
N LEU A 44 4.18 -3.94 21.42
CA LEU A 44 4.21 -4.15 22.87
C LEU A 44 5.61 -3.94 23.45
N VAL A 45 6.64 -4.44 22.77
CA VAL A 45 8.05 -4.26 23.20
C VAL A 45 8.46 -2.78 23.15
N LEU A 46 8.06 -2.04 22.10
CA LEU A 46 8.37 -0.61 22.00
C LEU A 46 7.62 0.21 23.04
N GLU A 47 6.35 -0.07 23.30
CA GLU A 47 5.59 0.59 24.39
C GLU A 47 6.26 0.36 25.74
N PHE A 48 6.69 -0.85 26.02
CA PHE A 48 7.38 -1.19 27.25
C PHE A 48 8.72 -0.43 27.39
N LEU A 49 9.56 -0.46 26.35
CA LEU A 49 10.84 0.25 26.32
C LEU A 49 10.64 1.75 26.56
N LEU A 50 9.77 2.39 25.79
CA LEU A 50 9.55 3.84 25.87
C LEU A 50 8.93 4.23 27.23
N THR A 51 8.09 3.38 27.81
CA THR A 51 7.55 3.60 29.15
C THR A 51 8.64 3.59 30.21
N LEU A 52 9.53 2.60 30.19
CA LEU A 52 10.66 2.53 31.12
C LEU A 52 11.63 3.71 30.93
N ALA A 53 11.98 4.00 29.67
CA ALA A 53 12.89 5.10 29.34
C ALA A 53 12.34 6.46 29.78
N ARG A 54 11.04 6.74 29.60
CA ARG A 54 10.38 7.97 30.06
C ARG A 54 10.34 8.07 31.59
N LYS A 55 10.19 6.94 32.32
CA LYS A 55 10.28 6.95 33.78
C LYS A 55 11.67 7.35 34.27
N LYS A 56 12.73 6.97 33.54
CA LYS A 56 14.12 7.34 33.86
C LYS A 56 14.50 8.75 33.40
N ASN A 57 13.97 9.15 32.25
CA ASN A 57 14.21 10.49 31.70
C ASN A 57 12.89 11.08 31.18
N PRO A 58 12.20 11.93 31.97
CA PRO A 58 10.99 12.62 31.51
C PRO A 58 11.19 13.51 30.28
N GLU A 59 12.43 13.96 30.04
CA GLU A 59 12.81 14.80 28.88
C GLU A 59 13.16 13.97 27.63
N LEU A 60 12.98 12.66 27.66
CA LEU A 60 13.24 11.77 26.52
C LEU A 60 12.55 12.29 25.26
N LYS A 61 13.35 12.49 24.20
CA LYS A 61 12.85 12.81 22.87
C LYS A 61 12.75 11.52 22.04
N VAL A 62 11.65 11.37 21.32
CA VAL A 62 11.41 10.16 20.48
C VAL A 62 11.07 10.64 19.08
N LEU A 63 11.85 10.19 18.08
CA LEU A 63 11.65 10.46 16.67
C LEU A 63 11.23 9.18 15.93
N GLY A 64 10.08 9.21 15.28
CA GLY A 64 9.64 8.13 14.39
C GLY A 64 9.78 8.54 12.92
N LEU A 65 10.40 7.69 12.12
CA LEU A 65 10.54 7.89 10.69
C LEU A 65 9.59 6.94 9.95
N SER A 66 8.82 7.48 9.01
CA SER A 66 7.96 6.67 8.14
C SER A 66 7.54 7.43 6.90
N ALA A 67 7.58 6.78 5.76
CA ALA A 67 6.99 7.29 4.53
C ALA A 67 5.45 7.20 4.53
N THR A 68 4.88 6.26 5.31
CA THR A 68 3.45 5.87 5.25
C THR A 68 2.86 5.67 6.65
N PRO A 69 2.68 6.74 7.45
CA PRO A 69 2.17 6.62 8.81
C PRO A 69 0.70 6.15 8.87
N VAL A 70 -0.09 6.42 7.83
CA VAL A 70 -1.47 5.93 7.65
C VAL A 70 -1.57 5.15 6.35
N VAL A 71 -2.03 3.91 6.41
CA VAL A 71 -2.11 2.99 5.26
C VAL A 71 -3.53 2.46 5.04
N ASN A 72 -4.17 1.94 6.08
CA ASN A 72 -5.47 1.29 5.98
C ASN A 72 -6.59 2.07 6.67
N ASN A 73 -6.30 2.67 7.81
CA ASN A 73 -7.29 3.38 8.64
C ASN A 73 -6.63 4.44 9.53
N LEU A 74 -7.45 5.30 10.13
CA LEU A 74 -6.98 6.40 10.97
C LEU A 74 -6.40 5.93 12.32
N GLN A 75 -6.79 4.75 12.82
CA GLN A 75 -6.25 4.15 14.03
C GLN A 75 -4.73 3.97 13.93
N GLU A 76 -4.23 3.64 12.74
CA GLU A 76 -2.79 3.49 12.51
C GLU A 76 -2.04 4.79 12.85
N GLY A 77 -2.49 5.91 12.30
CA GLY A 77 -1.87 7.22 12.54
C GLY A 77 -1.99 7.68 14.00
N ARG A 78 -3.19 7.59 14.57
CA ARG A 78 -3.43 7.91 15.99
C ARG A 78 -2.49 7.11 16.89
N SER A 79 -2.40 5.81 16.67
CA SER A 79 -1.57 4.92 17.50
C SER A 79 -0.07 5.23 17.41
N LEU A 80 0.40 5.75 16.28
CA LEU A 80 1.79 6.20 16.14
C LEU A 80 2.03 7.51 16.90
N LEU A 81 1.12 8.47 16.83
CA LEU A 81 1.21 9.71 17.63
C LEU A 81 1.24 9.40 19.13
N GLU A 82 0.39 8.50 19.60
CA GLU A 82 0.35 8.05 21.00
C GLU A 82 1.66 7.38 21.42
N LEU A 83 2.23 6.51 20.59
CA LEU A 83 3.52 5.86 20.85
C LEU A 83 4.65 6.89 20.97
N MET A 84 4.71 7.83 20.02
CA MET A 84 5.78 8.84 19.93
C MET A 84 5.72 9.86 21.07
N SER A 85 4.52 10.37 21.38
CA SER A 85 4.33 11.41 22.39
C SER A 85 4.22 10.86 23.81
N GLY A 86 3.77 9.61 23.96
CA GLY A 86 3.37 9.04 25.26
C GLY A 86 2.04 9.60 25.80
N LYS A 87 1.29 10.33 24.99
CA LYS A 87 -0.01 10.93 25.34
C LYS A 87 -1.13 10.20 24.59
N MET A 88 -2.31 10.13 25.20
CA MET A 88 -3.52 9.66 24.53
C MET A 88 -4.15 10.78 23.69
N TYR A 89 -4.76 10.42 22.56
CA TYR A 89 -5.46 11.33 21.65
C TYR A 89 -6.92 10.93 21.53
N ASP A 90 -7.67 10.98 22.64
CA ASP A 90 -9.08 10.56 22.70
C ASP A 90 -10.01 11.45 21.87
N ASP A 91 -9.58 12.67 21.59
CA ASP A 91 -10.24 13.63 20.69
C ASP A 91 -10.12 13.25 19.19
N VAL A 92 -9.25 12.30 18.83
CA VAL A 92 -9.08 11.81 17.45
C VAL A 92 -9.91 10.55 17.22
N SER A 93 -11.09 10.70 16.60
CA SER A 93 -11.91 9.57 16.19
C SER A 93 -11.24 8.78 15.06
N THR A 94 -11.29 7.45 15.15
CA THR A 94 -10.69 6.54 14.16
C THR A 94 -11.67 6.04 13.09
N ARG A 95 -12.93 6.50 13.12
CA ARG A 95 -13.91 6.20 12.06
C ARG A 95 -13.40 6.76 10.72
N PRO A 96 -13.45 5.97 9.61
CA PRO A 96 -12.87 6.35 8.33
C PRO A 96 -13.74 7.40 7.60
N THR A 97 -13.73 8.62 8.11
CA THR A 97 -14.43 9.78 7.53
C THR A 97 -13.43 10.91 7.26
N VAL A 98 -13.74 11.76 6.28
CA VAL A 98 -12.90 12.92 5.94
C VAL A 98 -12.72 13.87 7.14
N PRO A 99 -13.76 14.26 7.90
CA PRO A 99 -13.57 15.11 9.08
C PRO A 99 -12.59 14.53 10.09
N ASN A 100 -12.68 13.22 10.39
CA ASN A 100 -11.75 12.59 11.32
C ASN A 100 -10.32 12.50 10.77
N ALA A 101 -10.16 12.33 9.45
CA ALA A 101 -8.85 12.40 8.80
C ALA A 101 -8.23 13.80 8.90
N VAL A 102 -9.04 14.86 8.77
CA VAL A 102 -8.59 16.25 8.97
C VAL A 102 -8.15 16.48 10.41
N THR A 103 -8.93 16.02 11.41
CA THR A 103 -8.52 16.12 12.83
C THR A 103 -7.18 15.41 13.07
N LEU A 104 -6.97 14.24 12.49
CA LEU A 104 -5.68 13.52 12.58
C LEU A 104 -4.56 14.30 11.88
N TYR A 105 -4.83 14.93 10.72
CA TYR A 105 -3.88 15.78 10.02
C TYR A 105 -3.43 16.98 10.86
N GLU A 106 -4.35 17.64 11.56
CA GLU A 106 -4.02 18.73 12.47
C GLU A 106 -3.04 18.28 13.56
N LYS A 107 -3.26 17.09 14.15
CA LYS A 107 -2.33 16.52 15.13
C LYS A 107 -0.97 16.19 14.52
N PHE A 108 -0.93 15.62 13.30
CA PHE A 108 0.33 15.39 12.61
C PHE A 108 1.08 16.69 12.31
N THR A 109 0.38 17.74 11.88
CA THR A 109 0.99 19.03 11.54
C THR A 109 1.76 19.64 12.72
N ILE A 110 1.24 19.48 13.95
CA ILE A 110 1.88 20.00 15.17
C ILE A 110 3.05 19.11 15.61
N ASN A 111 2.99 17.81 15.34
CA ASN A 111 3.90 16.81 15.91
C ASN A 111 4.84 16.17 14.89
N SER A 112 4.82 16.58 13.61
CA SER A 112 5.66 15.96 12.58
C SER A 112 6.09 16.94 11.49
N ILE A 113 7.16 16.57 10.80
CA ILE A 113 7.63 17.21 9.57
C ILE A 113 7.35 16.25 8.41
N ARG A 114 6.73 16.78 7.36
CA ARG A 114 6.45 16.04 6.14
C ARG A 114 7.28 16.57 4.98
N TYR A 115 8.09 15.72 4.38
CA TYR A 115 8.80 16.01 3.14
C TYR A 115 8.42 14.99 2.07
N LYS A 116 8.12 15.45 0.87
CA LYS A 116 7.82 14.61 -0.29
C LYS A 116 8.79 14.98 -1.40
N PRO A 117 9.76 14.10 -1.72
CA PRO A 117 10.71 14.39 -2.78
C PRO A 117 9.99 14.49 -4.13
N ASN A 118 10.41 15.42 -4.95
CA ASN A 118 9.99 15.52 -6.35
C ASN A 118 11.12 14.97 -7.22
N TYR A 119 10.82 13.95 -8.00
CA TYR A 119 11.76 13.35 -8.94
C TYR A 119 11.41 13.84 -10.36
N ASP A 120 12.39 14.27 -11.13
CA ASP A 120 12.23 14.61 -12.57
C ASP A 120 12.15 13.30 -13.41
N ILE A 121 11.14 12.49 -13.11
CA ILE A 121 10.89 11.19 -13.75
C ILE A 121 9.43 11.14 -14.15
N SER A 122 9.17 11.01 -15.45
CA SER A 122 7.82 10.80 -15.99
C SER A 122 7.41 9.35 -15.80
N VAL A 123 6.26 9.12 -15.18
CA VAL A 123 5.67 7.78 -15.00
C VAL A 123 4.55 7.60 -16.02
N ILE A 124 4.77 6.73 -17.01
CA ILE A 124 3.73 6.35 -17.98
C ILE A 124 2.99 5.13 -17.44
N LYS A 125 1.69 5.29 -17.18
CA LYS A 125 0.82 4.22 -16.75
C LYS A 125 0.05 3.66 -17.94
N ASN A 126 0.28 2.41 -18.23
CA ASN A 126 -0.39 1.66 -19.29
C ASN A 126 -1.39 0.70 -18.64
N GLU A 127 -2.65 0.80 -19.02
CA GLU A 127 -3.71 -0.08 -18.54
C GLU A 127 -4.24 -0.91 -19.71
N VAL A 128 -4.46 -2.20 -19.47
CA VAL A 128 -5.14 -3.10 -20.42
C VAL A 128 -6.10 -3.98 -19.65
N ASP A 129 -7.24 -4.23 -20.26
CA ASP A 129 -8.26 -5.11 -19.69
C ASP A 129 -8.16 -6.49 -20.35
N VAL A 130 -8.24 -7.55 -19.52
CA VAL A 130 -8.30 -8.95 -19.97
C VAL A 130 -9.45 -9.67 -19.26
N ASP A 131 -10.02 -10.66 -19.92
CA ASP A 131 -11.12 -11.43 -19.38
C ASP A 131 -10.72 -12.89 -19.17
N SER A 132 -11.17 -13.46 -18.07
CA SER A 132 -11.07 -14.87 -17.74
C SER A 132 -12.46 -15.50 -17.68
N GLU A 133 -12.60 -16.69 -18.21
CA GLU A 133 -13.83 -17.44 -18.03
C GLU A 133 -14.03 -17.86 -16.58
N ARG A 134 -15.29 -17.94 -16.19
CA ARG A 134 -15.63 -18.46 -14.86
C ARG A 134 -15.35 -19.95 -14.79
N PRO A 135 -14.63 -20.44 -13.76
CA PRO A 135 -14.44 -21.87 -13.56
C PRO A 135 -15.77 -22.59 -13.35
N THR A 136 -15.96 -23.70 -14.04
CA THR A 136 -17.16 -24.51 -13.94
C THR A 136 -17.39 -24.99 -12.51
N GLY A 137 -18.61 -24.90 -12.02
CA GLY A 137 -19.01 -25.38 -10.69
C GLY A 137 -18.53 -24.52 -9.51
N THR A 138 -17.90 -23.35 -9.75
CA THR A 138 -17.43 -22.46 -8.69
C THR A 138 -18.23 -21.16 -8.66
N SER A 139 -18.69 -20.75 -7.47
CA SER A 139 -19.37 -19.47 -7.26
C SER A 139 -18.36 -18.32 -7.29
N LEU A 140 -18.70 -17.21 -7.98
CA LEU A 140 -17.88 -15.98 -7.95
C LEU A 140 -17.76 -15.39 -6.55
N LYS A 141 -18.81 -15.51 -5.72
CA LYS A 141 -18.82 -15.10 -4.31
C LYS A 141 -17.80 -15.92 -3.50
N GLU A 142 -17.75 -17.22 -3.71
CA GLU A 142 -16.74 -18.10 -3.08
C GLU A 142 -15.33 -17.74 -3.55
N LEU A 143 -15.11 -17.61 -4.85
CA LEU A 143 -13.82 -17.17 -5.39
C LEU A 143 -13.37 -15.83 -4.81
N ASN A 144 -14.26 -14.85 -4.71
CA ASN A 144 -13.95 -13.53 -4.15
C ASN A 144 -13.53 -13.59 -2.68
N SER A 145 -13.96 -14.61 -1.94
CA SER A 145 -13.50 -14.87 -0.55
C SER A 145 -12.12 -15.54 -0.46
N ARG A 146 -11.60 -16.04 -1.59
CA ARG A 146 -10.32 -16.77 -1.71
C ARG A 146 -9.35 -16.05 -2.67
N PRO A 147 -8.70 -14.97 -2.22
CA PRO A 147 -7.89 -14.11 -3.09
C PRO A 147 -6.80 -14.85 -3.89
N LEU A 148 -6.13 -15.82 -3.29
CA LEU A 148 -5.11 -16.62 -3.99
C LEU A 148 -5.71 -17.45 -5.13
N ALA A 149 -6.91 -18.04 -4.92
CA ALA A 149 -7.57 -18.83 -5.94
C ALA A 149 -7.99 -18.00 -7.16
N ILE A 150 -8.64 -16.85 -6.91
CA ILE A 150 -9.07 -15.98 -8.00
C ILE A 150 -7.86 -15.44 -8.77
N GLU A 151 -6.78 -15.03 -8.09
CA GLU A 151 -5.57 -14.53 -8.75
C GLU A 151 -4.84 -15.60 -9.57
N GLN A 152 -4.94 -16.90 -9.20
CA GLN A 152 -4.44 -17.99 -10.04
C GLN A 152 -5.16 -18.11 -11.37
N TYR A 153 -6.50 -17.97 -11.40
CA TYR A 153 -7.26 -17.96 -12.65
C TYR A 153 -6.95 -16.72 -13.48
N LEU A 154 -6.87 -15.57 -12.84
CA LEU A 154 -6.60 -14.30 -13.51
C LEU A 154 -5.16 -14.20 -14.05
N THR A 155 -4.19 -14.88 -13.42
CA THR A 155 -2.82 -14.91 -13.93
C THR A 155 -2.75 -15.55 -15.32
N ASP A 156 -3.47 -16.64 -15.55
CA ASP A 156 -3.50 -17.27 -16.87
C ASP A 156 -3.97 -16.29 -17.97
N ALA A 157 -5.01 -15.53 -17.68
CA ALA A 157 -5.53 -14.52 -18.61
C ALA A 157 -4.56 -13.35 -18.83
N ARG A 158 -3.74 -13.02 -17.83
CA ARG A 158 -2.78 -11.91 -17.92
C ARG A 158 -1.48 -12.29 -18.65
N ILE A 159 -1.09 -13.55 -18.67
CA ILE A 159 0.19 -14.01 -19.24
C ILE A 159 0.45 -13.46 -20.66
N PRO A 160 -0.46 -13.54 -21.63
CA PRO A 160 -0.21 -13.04 -22.98
C PRO A 160 0.16 -11.56 -23.00
N GLU A 161 -0.52 -10.76 -22.19
CA GLU A 161 -0.29 -9.32 -22.11
C GLU A 161 0.95 -8.98 -21.26
N ILE A 162 1.33 -9.80 -20.28
CA ILE A 162 2.60 -9.68 -19.56
C ILE A 162 3.76 -9.87 -20.54
N ILE A 163 3.77 -10.98 -21.26
CA ILE A 163 4.85 -11.32 -22.21
C ILE A 163 5.02 -10.23 -23.28
N LYS A 164 3.92 -9.74 -23.83
CA LYS A 164 3.92 -8.68 -24.86
C LYS A 164 4.55 -7.35 -24.36
N ARG A 165 4.56 -7.11 -23.04
CA ARG A 165 5.05 -5.86 -22.43
C ARG A 165 6.44 -5.97 -21.84
N ILE A 166 7.10 -7.11 -21.96
CA ILE A 166 8.50 -7.22 -21.56
C ILE A 166 9.33 -6.43 -22.57
N ASP A 167 9.92 -5.32 -22.08
CA ASP A 167 10.77 -4.43 -22.87
C ASP A 167 12.04 -4.11 -22.07
N GLY A 168 13.17 -4.68 -22.49
CA GLY A 168 14.43 -4.60 -21.75
C GLY A 168 14.34 -5.18 -20.34
N PRO A 169 15.15 -4.69 -19.40
CA PRO A 169 15.10 -5.11 -18.01
C PRO A 169 13.73 -4.80 -17.39
N THR A 170 13.01 -5.85 -17.01
CA THR A 170 11.60 -5.78 -16.59
C THR A 170 11.41 -6.44 -15.23
N ILE A 171 10.67 -5.80 -14.34
CA ILE A 171 10.18 -6.40 -13.11
C ILE A 171 8.73 -6.82 -13.30
N ILE A 172 8.43 -8.09 -13.03
CA ILE A 172 7.06 -8.61 -12.94
C ILE A 172 6.73 -8.77 -11.46
N TYR A 173 5.83 -7.93 -10.94
CA TYR A 173 5.41 -8.01 -9.55
C TYR A 173 4.17 -8.88 -9.39
N SER A 174 4.21 -9.78 -8.41
CA SER A 174 3.06 -10.57 -7.97
C SER A 174 2.93 -10.56 -6.45
N GLU A 175 1.77 -10.11 -5.95
CA GLU A 175 1.46 -10.13 -4.50
C GLU A 175 1.34 -11.56 -3.98
N TYR A 176 0.87 -12.47 -4.83
CA TYR A 176 0.72 -13.89 -4.54
C TYR A 176 1.70 -14.70 -5.37
N VAL A 177 2.28 -15.73 -4.76
CA VAL A 177 3.30 -16.59 -5.39
C VAL A 177 2.88 -18.06 -5.45
N GLY A 178 2.04 -18.50 -4.53
CA GLY A 178 1.67 -19.90 -4.33
C GLY A 178 0.47 -20.38 -5.15
N SER A 179 -0.08 -21.52 -4.73
CA SER A 179 -1.31 -22.12 -5.25
C SER A 179 -2.31 -22.38 -4.14
N SER A 180 -3.60 -22.25 -4.45
CA SER A 180 -4.71 -22.72 -3.61
C SER A 180 -5.66 -23.66 -4.37
N ILE A 181 -5.38 -23.93 -5.63
CA ILE A 181 -6.18 -24.81 -6.50
C ILE A 181 -5.37 -26.08 -6.73
N LYS A 182 -5.98 -27.21 -6.33
CA LYS A 182 -5.33 -28.54 -6.49
C LYS A 182 -5.01 -28.81 -7.97
N ASN A 183 -3.85 -29.38 -8.23
CA ASN A 183 -3.37 -29.74 -9.57
C ASN A 183 -3.22 -28.57 -10.57
N LYS A 184 -3.18 -27.33 -10.07
CA LYS A 184 -2.88 -26.15 -10.88
C LYS A 184 -1.49 -25.61 -10.51
N PRO A 185 -0.67 -25.19 -11.48
CA PRO A 185 0.60 -24.53 -11.18
C PRO A 185 0.43 -23.35 -10.21
N THR A 186 1.43 -23.07 -9.43
CA THR A 186 1.49 -21.84 -8.64
C THR A 186 1.50 -20.62 -9.58
N ILE A 187 1.20 -19.46 -9.05
CA ILE A 187 1.26 -18.20 -9.82
C ILE A 187 2.68 -18.00 -10.37
N ILE A 188 3.70 -18.28 -9.57
CA ILE A 188 5.10 -18.15 -9.99
C ILE A 188 5.45 -19.15 -11.10
N GLU A 189 5.08 -20.42 -10.95
CA GLU A 189 5.31 -21.44 -12.00
C GLU A 189 4.58 -21.10 -13.30
N THR A 190 3.39 -20.51 -13.24
CA THR A 190 2.66 -20.06 -14.43
C THR A 190 3.43 -18.96 -15.17
N ILE A 191 3.97 -17.98 -14.45
CA ILE A 191 4.80 -16.91 -15.03
C ILE A 191 6.11 -17.52 -15.57
N GLU A 192 6.77 -18.36 -14.78
CA GLU A 192 8.02 -19.02 -15.15
C GLU A 192 7.89 -19.82 -16.45
N ASN A 193 6.85 -20.64 -16.57
CA ASN A 193 6.61 -21.46 -17.76
C ASN A 193 6.44 -20.59 -19.01
N ALA A 194 5.72 -19.47 -18.91
CA ALA A 194 5.55 -18.54 -20.00
C ALA A 194 6.87 -17.84 -20.40
N LEU A 195 7.71 -17.48 -19.42
CA LEU A 195 9.03 -16.89 -19.69
C LEU A 195 9.96 -17.89 -20.36
N LYS A 196 9.98 -19.15 -19.90
CA LYS A 196 10.73 -20.27 -20.52
C LYS A 196 10.31 -20.52 -21.97
N GLU A 197 9.00 -20.59 -22.20
CA GLU A 197 8.45 -20.81 -23.56
C GLU A 197 8.90 -19.73 -24.53
N LYS A 198 9.01 -18.48 -24.09
CA LYS A 198 9.45 -17.35 -24.92
C LYS A 198 10.96 -17.11 -24.91
N GLY A 199 11.71 -17.89 -24.18
CA GLY A 199 13.18 -17.81 -24.14
C GLY A 199 13.74 -16.61 -23.36
N TYR A 200 12.95 -16.00 -22.46
CA TYR A 200 13.45 -14.92 -21.60
C TYR A 200 14.38 -15.46 -20.51
N SER A 201 15.49 -14.77 -20.26
CA SER A 201 16.29 -14.98 -19.06
C SER A 201 15.62 -14.32 -17.86
N TYR A 202 15.50 -15.04 -16.75
CA TYR A 202 14.77 -14.56 -15.57
C TYR A 202 15.39 -15.07 -14.27
N GLY A 203 15.06 -14.35 -13.19
CA GLY A 203 15.37 -14.73 -11.81
C GLY A 203 14.21 -14.35 -10.89
N PHE A 204 14.26 -14.86 -9.66
CA PHE A 204 13.25 -14.62 -8.64
C PHE A 204 13.76 -13.75 -7.50
N TYR A 205 12.83 -12.95 -6.95
CA TYR A 205 12.99 -12.27 -5.66
C TYR A 205 11.68 -12.33 -4.89
N THR A 206 11.49 -13.41 -4.18
CA THR A 206 10.27 -13.74 -3.43
C THR A 206 10.56 -13.93 -1.95
N GLY A 207 9.57 -14.37 -1.15
CA GLY A 207 9.78 -14.71 0.26
C GLY A 207 10.77 -15.85 0.48
N ASP A 208 10.82 -16.78 -0.45
CA ASP A 208 11.58 -18.03 -0.35
C ASP A 208 12.84 -18.03 -1.23
N ASP A 209 12.89 -17.21 -2.28
CA ASP A 209 14.04 -17.13 -3.21
C ASP A 209 14.48 -15.67 -3.40
N HIS A 210 15.71 -15.39 -3.01
CA HIS A 210 16.37 -14.09 -3.13
C HIS A 210 17.53 -14.07 -4.13
N THR A 211 17.79 -15.17 -4.82
CA THR A 211 19.00 -15.37 -5.64
C THR A 211 19.02 -14.54 -6.92
N GLY A 212 17.83 -14.20 -7.45
CA GLY A 212 17.72 -13.47 -8.71
C GLY A 212 18.05 -11.97 -8.63
N LEU A 213 18.00 -11.34 -7.46
CA LEU A 213 18.13 -9.89 -7.35
C LEU A 213 19.50 -9.39 -7.82
N GLN A 214 20.59 -9.92 -7.26
CA GLN A 214 21.94 -9.44 -7.60
C GLN A 214 22.24 -9.69 -9.08
N ARG A 215 21.91 -10.85 -9.58
CA ARG A 215 22.11 -11.22 -11.00
C ARG A 215 21.29 -10.34 -11.96
N PHE A 216 20.09 -9.90 -11.53
CA PHE A 216 19.31 -8.92 -12.30
C PHE A 216 19.98 -7.52 -12.28
N LEU A 217 20.52 -7.08 -11.14
CA LEU A 217 21.30 -5.85 -11.04
C LEU A 217 22.57 -5.90 -11.90
N ASP A 218 23.21 -7.05 -11.99
CA ASP A 218 24.38 -7.32 -12.84
C ASP A 218 24.01 -7.53 -14.32
N LYS A 219 22.70 -7.42 -14.67
CA LYS A 219 22.14 -7.57 -16.02
C LYS A 219 22.31 -8.97 -16.64
N GLU A 220 22.46 -9.99 -15.82
CA GLU A 220 22.48 -11.37 -16.28
C GLU A 220 21.07 -11.87 -16.66
N PHE A 221 20.04 -11.31 -16.04
CA PHE A 221 18.63 -11.61 -16.33
C PHE A 221 17.92 -10.42 -16.95
N GLN A 222 17.07 -10.70 -17.92
CA GLN A 222 16.17 -9.68 -18.49
C GLN A 222 14.94 -9.44 -17.61
N VAL A 223 14.46 -10.48 -16.91
CA VAL A 223 13.23 -10.40 -16.11
C VAL A 223 13.51 -10.75 -14.65
N LEU A 224 13.05 -9.91 -13.74
CA LEU A 224 12.97 -10.21 -12.31
C LEU A 224 11.51 -10.43 -11.91
N VAL A 225 11.16 -11.68 -11.56
CA VAL A 225 9.85 -12.00 -10.99
C VAL A 225 9.91 -11.79 -9.49
N ALA A 226 9.17 -10.80 -8.99
CA ALA A 226 9.30 -10.34 -7.63
C ALA A 226 7.96 -10.36 -6.88
N SER A 227 8.03 -10.53 -5.55
CA SER A 227 6.90 -10.43 -4.67
C SER A 227 7.13 -9.38 -3.57
N ARG A 228 6.34 -9.41 -2.51
CA ARG A 228 6.38 -8.43 -1.42
C ARG A 228 7.77 -8.03 -0.91
N PRO A 229 8.79 -8.90 -0.78
CA PRO A 229 10.13 -8.50 -0.33
C PRO A 229 10.77 -7.36 -1.13
N ILE A 230 10.42 -7.18 -2.41
CA ILE A 230 10.95 -6.08 -3.24
C ILE A 230 10.61 -4.70 -2.68
N SER A 231 9.56 -4.58 -1.88
CA SER A 231 9.12 -3.30 -1.33
C SER A 231 10.04 -2.74 -0.25
N THR A 232 10.90 -3.55 0.38
CA THR A 232 11.71 -3.16 1.52
C THR A 232 13.19 -3.53 1.35
N GLY A 233 14.09 -2.65 1.83
CA GLY A 233 15.50 -2.98 1.99
C GLY A 233 16.33 -3.13 0.71
N ILE A 234 15.76 -2.80 -0.48
CA ILE A 234 16.47 -2.95 -1.76
C ILE A 234 16.82 -1.60 -2.35
N ASP A 235 18.03 -1.50 -2.87
CA ASP A 235 18.49 -0.38 -3.68
C ASP A 235 19.12 -0.87 -4.99
N GLY A 236 19.31 0.04 -5.96
CA GLY A 236 19.95 -0.25 -7.23
C GLY A 236 19.01 -0.60 -8.38
N LEU A 237 17.77 -1.02 -8.14
CA LEU A 237 16.81 -1.37 -9.20
C LEU A 237 16.54 -0.21 -10.16
N GLN A 238 16.55 1.03 -9.66
CA GLN A 238 16.38 2.24 -10.46
C GLN A 238 17.49 2.46 -11.50
N SER A 239 18.69 1.91 -11.28
CA SER A 239 19.80 2.06 -12.23
C SER A 239 19.71 1.12 -13.42
N VAL A 240 18.94 0.03 -13.32
CA VAL A 240 18.87 -1.01 -14.34
C VAL A 240 17.49 -1.17 -14.97
N CYS A 241 16.41 -0.82 -14.25
CA CYS A 241 15.04 -1.13 -14.65
C CYS A 241 14.18 0.12 -14.84
N THR A 242 13.43 0.16 -15.94
CA THR A 242 12.45 1.21 -16.26
C THR A 242 11.06 0.64 -16.58
N ASN A 243 10.88 -0.66 -16.47
CA ASN A 243 9.67 -1.36 -16.87
C ASN A 243 9.13 -2.23 -15.71
N LEU A 244 7.95 -1.92 -15.20
CA LEU A 244 7.29 -2.66 -14.13
C LEU A 244 5.91 -3.13 -14.56
N ILE A 245 5.67 -4.43 -14.48
CA ILE A 245 4.41 -5.07 -14.82
C ILE A 245 3.79 -5.64 -13.54
N PHE A 246 2.57 -5.25 -13.24
CA PHE A 246 1.80 -5.87 -12.16
C PHE A 246 1.00 -7.06 -12.69
N ASN A 247 1.43 -8.28 -12.33
CA ASN A 247 0.58 -9.46 -12.49
C ASN A 247 -0.58 -9.39 -11.47
N THR A 248 -0.26 -9.18 -10.21
CA THR A 248 -1.28 -8.97 -9.17
C THR A 248 -1.02 -7.68 -8.43
N LEU A 249 -2.07 -6.90 -8.21
CA LEU A 249 -1.96 -5.66 -7.46
C LEU A 249 -1.81 -5.91 -5.96
N PRO A 250 -1.04 -5.10 -5.23
CA PRO A 250 -1.00 -5.15 -3.78
C PRO A 250 -2.32 -4.68 -3.15
N TRP A 251 -2.55 -5.03 -1.87
CA TRP A 251 -3.78 -4.66 -1.15
C TRP A 251 -3.75 -3.27 -0.51
N THR A 252 -2.58 -2.61 -0.50
CA THR A 252 -2.44 -1.29 0.11
C THR A 252 -1.75 -0.33 -0.84
N HIS A 253 -2.20 0.93 -0.82
CA HIS A 253 -1.58 1.98 -1.61
C HIS A 253 -0.13 2.23 -1.18
N ALA A 254 0.17 2.10 0.11
CA ALA A 254 1.52 2.23 0.64
C ALA A 254 2.48 1.21 0.01
N LEU A 255 2.09 -0.08 -0.03
CA LEU A 255 2.90 -1.12 -0.66
C LEU A 255 3.06 -0.85 -2.17
N TYR A 256 1.99 -0.41 -2.85
CA TYR A 256 2.06 0.01 -4.24
C TYR A 256 3.10 1.13 -4.44
N GLN A 257 3.08 2.16 -3.60
CA GLN A 257 4.05 3.27 -3.67
C GLN A 257 5.48 2.82 -3.33
N GLN A 258 5.66 1.91 -2.38
CA GLN A 258 6.97 1.36 -2.03
C GLN A 258 7.57 0.59 -3.21
N ILE A 259 6.77 -0.20 -3.93
CA ILE A 259 7.22 -0.93 -5.12
C ILE A 259 7.61 0.07 -6.23
N LEU A 260 6.75 1.06 -6.52
CA LEU A 260 7.07 2.12 -7.49
C LEU A 260 8.36 2.86 -7.10
N GLY A 261 8.54 3.17 -5.83
CA GLY A 261 9.71 3.85 -5.30
C GLY A 261 11.01 3.06 -5.42
N ARG A 262 10.97 1.79 -5.86
CA ARG A 262 12.20 1.04 -6.20
C ARG A 262 12.79 1.45 -7.55
N ILE A 263 11.95 1.94 -8.46
CA ILE A 263 12.38 2.36 -9.80
C ILE A 263 12.15 3.85 -10.05
N VAL A 264 11.20 4.50 -9.37
CA VAL A 264 10.92 5.95 -9.47
C VAL A 264 11.57 6.65 -8.28
N ARG A 265 12.88 6.90 -8.36
CA ARG A 265 13.66 7.54 -7.29
C ARG A 265 14.95 8.15 -7.83
N THR A 266 15.66 8.88 -6.97
CA THR A 266 17.01 9.40 -7.26
C THR A 266 17.93 8.28 -7.76
N GLY A 267 18.69 8.55 -8.82
CA GLY A 267 19.56 7.56 -9.45
C GLY A 267 18.90 6.78 -10.59
N GLN A 268 17.65 7.08 -10.95
CA GLN A 268 17.04 6.56 -12.17
C GLN A 268 17.74 7.16 -13.40
N GLY A 269 18.35 6.29 -14.22
CA GLY A 269 19.14 6.71 -15.41
C GLY A 269 18.26 7.17 -16.60
N LYS A 270 16.95 6.97 -16.55
CA LYS A 270 16.01 7.36 -17.61
C LYS A 270 14.99 8.34 -17.09
N LYS A 271 14.58 9.28 -17.96
CA LYS A 271 13.52 10.25 -17.64
C LYS A 271 12.11 9.65 -17.60
N THR A 272 11.93 8.44 -18.12
CA THR A 272 10.63 7.78 -18.24
C THR A 272 10.68 6.38 -17.67
N VAL A 273 9.66 6.03 -16.90
CA VAL A 273 9.41 4.69 -16.35
C VAL A 273 8.03 4.23 -16.76
N ASN A 274 7.92 3.02 -17.29
CA ASN A 274 6.67 2.40 -17.71
C ASN A 274 6.12 1.51 -16.61
N ILE A 275 4.86 1.70 -16.28
CA ILE A 275 4.11 0.90 -15.31
C ILE A 275 2.91 0.28 -16.03
N HIS A 276 2.81 -1.03 -16.02
CA HIS A 276 1.74 -1.75 -16.68
C HIS A 276 0.80 -2.38 -15.66
N HIS A 277 -0.49 -2.02 -15.77
CA HIS A 277 -1.57 -2.65 -15.03
C HIS A 277 -2.40 -3.49 -16.00
N ILE A 278 -2.31 -4.80 -15.86
CA ILE A 278 -3.13 -5.73 -16.63
C ILE A 278 -4.34 -6.06 -15.76
N LYS A 279 -5.44 -5.34 -15.99
CA LYS A 279 -6.66 -5.45 -15.21
C LYS A 279 -7.48 -6.64 -15.69
N ALA A 280 -7.74 -7.57 -14.81
CA ALA A 280 -8.46 -8.78 -15.14
C ALA A 280 -9.87 -8.80 -14.56
N SER A 281 -10.81 -9.32 -15.38
CA SER A 281 -12.16 -9.72 -14.99
C SER A 281 -12.32 -11.24 -15.08
N ILE A 282 -13.30 -11.77 -14.37
CA ILE A 282 -13.63 -13.20 -14.35
C ILE A 282 -15.13 -13.41 -14.37
N GLY A 283 -15.64 -14.10 -15.38
CA GLY A 283 -17.07 -14.38 -15.51
C GLY A 283 -17.95 -13.12 -15.43
N GLY A 284 -17.52 -12.01 -16.05
CA GLY A 284 -18.19 -10.72 -16.03
C GLY A 284 -17.97 -9.88 -14.75
N TYR A 285 -17.15 -10.34 -13.79
CA TYR A 285 -16.81 -9.59 -12.59
C TYR A 285 -15.47 -8.89 -12.74
N ALA A 286 -15.46 -7.55 -12.76
CA ALA A 286 -14.27 -6.70 -12.89
C ALA A 286 -13.46 -6.68 -11.57
N TYR A 287 -12.78 -7.79 -11.26
CA TYR A 287 -12.10 -8.01 -9.98
C TYR A 287 -11.00 -6.98 -9.69
N ASP A 288 -10.13 -6.71 -10.65
CA ASP A 288 -9.04 -5.75 -10.43
C ASP A 288 -9.53 -4.30 -10.33
N GLU A 289 -10.59 -3.95 -11.02
CA GLU A 289 -11.19 -2.62 -10.87
C GLU A 289 -11.76 -2.42 -9.45
N MET A 290 -12.40 -3.45 -8.88
CA MET A 290 -12.84 -3.43 -7.48
C MET A 290 -11.64 -3.24 -6.53
N LYS A 291 -10.52 -3.93 -6.79
CA LYS A 291 -9.30 -3.83 -6.00
C LYS A 291 -8.65 -2.44 -6.10
N LEU A 292 -8.56 -1.88 -7.31
CA LEU A 292 -8.07 -0.52 -7.56
C LEU A 292 -8.92 0.54 -6.84
N ASN A 293 -10.23 0.37 -6.82
CA ASN A 293 -11.13 1.30 -6.13
C ASN A 293 -10.95 1.27 -4.61
N ARG A 294 -10.70 0.08 -4.03
CA ARG A 294 -10.31 -0.02 -2.61
C ARG A 294 -8.98 0.68 -2.32
N LEU A 295 -8.00 0.54 -3.22
CA LEU A 295 -6.71 1.24 -3.11
C LEU A 295 -6.90 2.75 -3.17
N LYS A 296 -7.73 3.26 -4.09
CA LYS A 296 -8.06 4.69 -4.20
C LYS A 296 -8.70 5.23 -2.92
N PHE A 297 -9.67 4.50 -2.34
CA PHE A 297 -10.29 4.91 -1.08
C PHE A 297 -9.27 5.04 0.06
N LYS A 298 -8.45 4.00 0.27
CA LYS A 298 -7.42 4.01 1.31
C LYS A 298 -6.40 5.13 1.09
N ARG A 299 -5.99 5.34 -0.15
CA ARG A 299 -5.12 6.45 -0.54
C ARG A 299 -5.73 7.80 -0.16
N THR A 300 -6.96 8.05 -0.58
CA THR A 300 -7.61 9.34 -0.31
C THR A 300 -7.70 9.62 1.19
N LEU A 301 -8.05 8.60 1.99
CA LEU A 301 -8.10 8.74 3.44
C LEU A 301 -6.71 9.02 4.04
N ALA A 302 -5.67 8.35 3.53
CA ALA A 302 -4.29 8.58 3.95
C ALA A 302 -3.80 9.97 3.52
N ASP A 303 -4.06 10.38 2.27
CA ASP A 303 -3.69 11.71 1.74
C ASP A 303 -4.39 12.83 2.55
N CYS A 304 -5.66 12.64 2.97
CA CYS A 304 -6.32 13.56 3.89
C CYS A 304 -5.63 13.64 5.26
N ALA A 305 -5.31 12.48 5.85
CA ALA A 305 -4.79 12.42 7.21
C ALA A 305 -3.30 12.83 7.32
N VAL A 306 -2.52 12.68 6.25
CA VAL A 306 -1.06 12.90 6.27
C VAL A 306 -0.66 14.18 5.54
N ASP A 307 -1.28 14.45 4.39
CA ASP A 307 -0.92 15.56 3.50
C ASP A 307 -2.00 16.68 3.50
N GLY A 308 -3.12 16.51 4.21
CA GLY A 308 -4.22 17.49 4.28
C GLY A 308 -4.98 17.65 2.95
N LEU A 309 -4.87 16.69 2.03
CA LEU A 309 -5.50 16.75 0.72
C LEU A 309 -6.96 16.30 0.84
N LEU A 310 -7.89 17.22 0.63
CA LEU A 310 -9.32 16.91 0.66
C LEU A 310 -9.78 16.23 -0.65
N PRO A 311 -10.62 15.20 -0.58
CA PRO A 311 -11.20 14.59 -1.76
C PRO A 311 -12.19 15.54 -2.44
N GLU A 312 -12.21 15.54 -3.76
CA GLU A 312 -13.20 16.29 -4.54
C GLU A 312 -14.64 15.74 -4.39
N LYS A 313 -14.77 14.47 -4.01
CA LYS A 313 -16.05 13.77 -3.86
C LYS A 313 -16.08 12.97 -2.57
N ASN A 314 -17.29 12.80 -2.02
CA ASN A 314 -17.49 11.90 -0.88
C ASN A 314 -17.16 10.45 -1.24
N LEU A 315 -16.47 9.80 -0.33
CA LEU A 315 -16.13 8.39 -0.44
C LEU A 315 -17.02 7.55 0.47
N ILE A 316 -17.55 6.45 -0.04
CA ILE A 316 -18.17 5.43 0.81
C ILE A 316 -17.09 4.63 1.53
N SER A 317 -17.42 4.10 2.70
CA SER A 317 -16.46 3.27 3.44
C SER A 317 -16.10 1.98 2.68
N ALA A 318 -14.90 1.45 2.91
CA ALA A 318 -14.48 0.17 2.32
C ALA A 318 -15.44 -0.99 2.69
N ALA A 319 -16.07 -0.93 3.88
CA ALA A 319 -17.06 -1.91 4.30
C ALA A 319 -18.37 -1.80 3.50
N GLN A 320 -18.84 -0.59 3.23
CA GLN A 320 -20.01 -0.37 2.36
C GLN A 320 -19.72 -0.81 0.93
N ALA A 321 -18.56 -0.46 0.37
CA ALA A 321 -18.13 -0.91 -0.95
C ALA A 321 -18.09 -2.44 -1.05
N SER A 322 -17.60 -3.12 0.00
CA SER A 322 -17.57 -4.58 0.05
C SER A 322 -18.96 -5.20 0.09
N LYS A 323 -19.89 -4.64 0.88
CA LYS A 323 -21.29 -5.11 0.93
C LYS A 323 -21.99 -4.96 -0.42
N GLU A 324 -21.81 -3.82 -1.08
CA GLU A 324 -22.39 -3.58 -2.40
C GLU A 324 -21.78 -4.52 -3.46
N ALA A 325 -20.46 -4.73 -3.45
CA ALA A 325 -19.82 -5.68 -4.34
C ALA A 325 -20.39 -7.10 -4.17
N ILE A 326 -20.61 -7.56 -2.93
CA ILE A 326 -21.23 -8.87 -2.67
C ILE A 326 -22.65 -8.94 -3.23
N ARG A 327 -23.48 -7.91 -3.03
CA ARG A 327 -24.85 -7.86 -3.59
C ARG A 327 -24.85 -7.94 -5.12
N TRP A 328 -23.89 -7.25 -5.77
CA TRP A 328 -23.76 -7.31 -7.23
C TRP A 328 -23.29 -8.67 -7.72
N LEU A 329 -22.39 -9.33 -7.00
CA LEU A 329 -21.99 -10.71 -7.30
C LEU A 329 -23.16 -11.69 -7.19
N GLU A 330 -23.97 -11.56 -6.16
CA GLU A 330 -25.19 -12.38 -5.98
C GLU A 330 -26.21 -12.18 -7.13
N ARG A 331 -26.36 -10.95 -7.61
CA ARG A 331 -27.22 -10.64 -8.76
C ARG A 331 -26.69 -11.21 -10.07
N LEU A 332 -25.36 -11.14 -10.26
CA LEU A 332 -24.70 -11.74 -11.42
C LEU A 332 -24.85 -13.26 -11.41
N GLU A 333 -24.69 -13.91 -10.25
CA GLU A 333 -24.84 -15.36 -10.12
C GLU A 333 -26.29 -15.82 -10.36
N ARG A 334 -27.29 -15.02 -9.99
CA ARG A 334 -28.71 -15.29 -10.27
C ARG A 334 -29.13 -14.96 -11.71
N GLY A 335 -28.20 -14.46 -12.54
CA GLY A 335 -28.49 -14.05 -13.92
C GLY A 335 -29.36 -12.77 -14.04
N GLU A 336 -29.53 -12.01 -12.96
CA GLU A 336 -30.26 -10.73 -12.98
C GLU A 336 -29.49 -9.63 -13.74
N ILE A 337 -28.18 -9.77 -13.84
CA ILE A 337 -27.29 -8.93 -14.62
C ILE A 337 -26.30 -9.80 -15.36
N SER A 338 -25.82 -9.38 -16.53
CA SER A 338 -24.87 -10.12 -17.36
C SER A 338 -23.40 -9.85 -17.03
N CYS A 339 -23.11 -8.69 -16.46
CA CYS A 339 -21.74 -8.30 -16.05
C CYS A 339 -21.78 -7.22 -14.98
N ILE A 340 -20.65 -7.06 -14.27
CA ILE A 340 -20.38 -5.94 -13.37
C ILE A 340 -19.28 -5.10 -14.01
N THR A 341 -19.68 -3.96 -14.57
CA THR A 341 -18.78 -3.08 -15.31
C THR A 341 -18.04 -2.11 -14.38
N ARG A 342 -16.96 -1.49 -14.88
CA ARG A 342 -16.28 -0.37 -14.23
C ARG A 342 -17.26 0.75 -13.84
N ARG A 343 -18.26 1.03 -14.68
CA ARG A 343 -19.27 2.07 -14.43
C ARG A 343 -20.14 1.72 -13.21
N ASP A 344 -20.49 0.46 -13.05
CA ASP A 344 -21.28 -0.02 -11.90
C ASP A 344 -20.44 0.04 -10.61
N LEU A 345 -19.21 -0.40 -10.65
CA LEU A 345 -18.29 -0.29 -9.53
C LEU A 345 -18.02 1.16 -9.13
N ASN A 346 -17.89 2.07 -10.10
CA ASN A 346 -17.72 3.49 -9.83
C ASN A 346 -18.98 4.10 -9.19
N ARG A 347 -20.18 3.66 -9.53
CA ARG A 347 -21.44 4.08 -8.86
C ARG A 347 -21.50 3.62 -7.41
N ILE A 348 -21.03 2.41 -7.13
CA ILE A 348 -20.97 1.86 -5.77
C ILE A 348 -19.96 2.64 -4.91
N LEU A 349 -18.86 3.10 -5.50
CA LEU A 349 -17.69 3.61 -4.79
C LEU A 349 -17.60 5.13 -4.75
N LEU A 350 -18.42 5.84 -5.54
CA LEU A 350 -18.40 7.30 -5.65
C LEU A 350 -19.81 7.88 -5.52
N PRO A 351 -20.36 8.03 -4.31
CA PRO A 351 -21.68 8.65 -4.17
C PRO A 351 -21.63 10.18 -4.19
N VAL A 352 -22.63 10.70 -4.87
CA VAL A 352 -23.30 12.01 -4.76
C VAL A 352 -22.47 13.24 -4.32
N GLU A 353 -22.51 14.24 -5.17
CA GLU A 353 -21.98 15.60 -5.00
C GLU A 353 -22.34 16.23 -3.66
N ILE A 354 -21.35 16.72 -2.91
CA ILE A 354 -21.57 17.65 -1.81
C ILE A 354 -21.04 19.01 -2.24
N LYS A 355 -21.91 19.85 -2.75
CA LYS A 355 -21.62 21.27 -3.03
C LYS A 355 -21.55 22.17 -1.79
N GLN A 356 -21.93 21.73 -0.60
CA GLN A 356 -22.15 22.63 0.54
C GLN A 356 -21.10 22.60 1.67
N ARG A 357 -20.12 21.69 1.66
CA ARG A 357 -19.06 21.66 2.70
C ARG A 357 -17.66 22.07 2.27
N GLN A 358 -17.44 22.34 1.01
CA GLN A 358 -16.14 22.81 0.48
C GLN A 358 -15.75 24.21 1.03
N THR A 359 -16.70 25.05 1.38
CA THR A 359 -16.45 26.38 1.94
C THR A 359 -15.83 26.36 3.34
N GLN A 360 -16.16 25.38 4.16
CA GLN A 360 -15.66 25.32 5.54
C GLN A 360 -14.20 24.83 5.63
N TYR A 361 -13.74 23.98 4.70
CA TYR A 361 -12.39 23.41 4.73
C TYR A 361 -11.41 24.12 3.77
N GLY A 362 -11.89 24.83 2.76
CA GLY A 362 -11.09 25.68 1.88
C GLY A 362 -10.42 26.85 2.60
N ASP A 363 -11.03 27.33 3.68
CA ASP A 363 -10.48 28.41 4.49
C ASP A 363 -9.27 27.97 5.34
N PHE A 364 -9.21 26.72 5.77
CA PHE A 364 -8.05 26.18 6.50
C PHE A 364 -6.78 26.14 5.66
N THR A 365 -6.89 25.78 4.37
CA THR A 365 -5.75 25.75 3.44
C THR A 365 -5.24 27.16 3.16
N LYS A 366 -6.15 28.15 3.05
CA LYS A 366 -5.82 29.56 2.89
C LYS A 366 -5.20 30.17 4.14
N GLN A 367 -5.70 29.83 5.34
CA GLN A 367 -5.10 30.28 6.60
C GLN A 367 -3.68 29.74 6.78
N LYS A 368 -3.41 28.49 6.40
CA LYS A 368 -2.07 27.90 6.50
C LYS A 368 -1.08 28.53 5.52
N GLN A 369 -1.53 28.88 4.32
CA GLN A 369 -0.70 29.64 3.38
C GLN A 369 -0.39 31.04 3.91
N LYS A 370 -1.31 31.67 4.64
CA LYS A 370 -1.10 32.99 5.25
C LYS A 370 -0.14 32.93 6.44
N ILE A 371 -0.25 31.93 7.30
CA ILE A 371 0.67 31.71 8.44
C ILE A 371 2.10 31.46 7.93
N ASN A 372 2.27 30.59 6.92
CA ASN A 372 3.58 30.31 6.34
C ASN A 372 4.19 31.49 5.57
N SER A 373 3.37 32.42 5.05
CA SER A 373 3.84 33.63 4.41
C SER A 373 4.21 34.74 5.42
N GLU A 374 3.59 34.75 6.59
CA GLU A 374 3.90 35.72 7.67
C GLU A 374 5.20 35.31 8.41
N ASP A 375 5.45 34.00 8.64
CA ASP A 375 6.70 33.53 9.22
C ASP A 375 7.91 33.71 8.28
N SER A 376 7.72 33.69 6.96
CA SER A 376 8.81 33.96 6.01
C SER A 376 9.13 35.46 5.85
N SER A 377 8.27 36.36 6.30
CA SER A 377 8.50 37.82 6.29
C SER A 377 9.11 38.36 7.61
N ALA A 378 9.17 37.53 8.65
CA ALA A 378 9.77 37.91 9.95
C ALA A 378 11.28 37.54 10.08
N THR A 379 11.87 36.97 9.02
CA THR A 379 13.29 36.55 8.98
C THR A 379 14.13 37.27 7.91
N ASN A 380 13.74 38.47 7.51
CA ASN A 380 14.57 39.39 6.73
C ASN A 380 14.89 40.66 7.49
#